data_33ac30a0d0f323691bf1018313ecb5b8
#
_entry.id   33ac30a0d0f323691bf1018313ecb5b8
#
_cell.length_a   1.000
_cell.length_b   1.000
_cell.length_c   1.000
_cell.angle_alpha   90.00
_cell.angle_beta   90.00
_cell.angle_gamma   90.00
#
_symmetry.space_group_name_H-M   'P 1'
#
loop_
_entity.id
_entity.type
_entity.pdbx_description
1 polymer ?
#
loop_
_entity_poly.entity_id
_entity_poly.type
_entity_poly.pdbx_seq_one_letter_code
_entity_poly.pdbx_strand_id
1 'polypeptide(L)'
;RIKLRDLDNYIAARRKVADHYDQFFAQFEEITTPVRDKYSKHVFHQYTLQLNGIDRDALHDFLATKDVPSMIYYPVPAHRQKMFATFGSAGTILPVTDWLTERVISLPIHTEMEQDQLDHICSSVAAYIRKG
;
A
#
# COMPACT_ATOMS: atom_id res chain seq x y z
N ARG A 1 10.47 19.58 -17.74
CA ARG A 1 11.16 18.88 -18.86
C ARG A 1 12.32 17.98 -18.39
N ILE A 2 13.12 18.36 -17.38
CA ILE A 2 14.29 17.56 -16.94
C ILE A 2 13.85 16.21 -16.39
N LYS A 3 12.95 16.17 -15.42
CA LYS A 3 12.45 14.91 -14.82
C LYS A 3 11.75 13.99 -15.81
N LEU A 4 11.12 14.52 -16.87
CA LEU A 4 10.45 13.71 -17.88
C LEU A 4 11.41 12.88 -18.75
N ARG A 5 12.69 13.28 -18.82
CA ARG A 5 13.70 12.51 -19.58
C ARG A 5 14.03 11.18 -18.91
N ASP A 6 13.92 11.13 -17.59
CA ASP A 6 14.24 9.95 -16.79
C ASP A 6 12.99 9.18 -16.32
N LEU A 7 11.80 9.54 -16.82
CA LEU A 7 10.55 8.97 -16.37
C LEU A 7 10.51 7.45 -16.51
N ASP A 8 10.99 6.93 -17.63
CA ASP A 8 10.99 5.48 -17.90
C ASP A 8 11.92 4.74 -16.94
N ASN A 9 13.06 5.33 -16.57
CA ASN A 9 13.98 4.78 -15.56
C ASN A 9 13.32 4.76 -14.18
N TYR A 10 12.62 5.83 -13.81
CA TYR A 10 11.89 5.90 -12.54
C TYR A 10 10.75 4.85 -12.47
N ILE A 11 10.03 4.66 -13.57
CA ILE A 11 9.00 3.64 -13.68
C ILE A 11 9.61 2.24 -13.55
N ALA A 12 10.70 1.97 -14.26
CA ALA A 12 11.40 0.68 -14.21
C ALA A 12 11.90 0.37 -12.78
N ALA A 13 12.50 1.35 -12.09
CA ALA A 13 12.97 1.18 -10.72
C ALA A 13 11.81 0.84 -9.75
N ARG A 14 10.70 1.57 -9.80
CA ARG A 14 9.52 1.27 -8.97
C ARG A 14 8.89 -0.08 -9.29
N ARG A 15 8.87 -0.48 -10.56
CA ARG A 15 8.38 -1.82 -10.95
C ARG A 15 9.25 -2.92 -10.36
N LYS A 16 10.59 -2.75 -10.35
CA LYS A 16 11.50 -3.70 -9.71
C LYS A 16 11.20 -3.85 -8.21
N VAL A 17 10.94 -2.75 -7.52
CA VAL A 17 10.51 -2.79 -6.09
C VAL A 17 9.19 -3.54 -5.94
N ALA A 18 8.20 -3.22 -6.78
CA ALA A 18 6.90 -3.89 -6.76
C ALA A 18 7.01 -5.39 -7.06
N ASP A 19 7.89 -5.79 -8.01
CA ASP A 19 8.16 -7.20 -8.32
C ASP A 19 8.73 -7.94 -7.11
N HIS A 20 9.64 -7.30 -6.36
CA HIS A 20 10.20 -7.86 -5.13
C HIS A 20 9.12 -8.06 -4.06
N TYR A 21 8.27 -7.06 -3.84
CA TYR A 21 7.16 -7.15 -2.90
C TYR A 21 6.15 -8.23 -3.30
N ASP A 22 5.74 -8.29 -4.58
CA ASP A 22 4.82 -9.31 -5.07
C ASP A 22 5.35 -10.72 -4.81
N GLN A 23 6.64 -10.96 -5.12
CA GLN A 23 7.28 -12.27 -4.90
C GLN A 23 7.36 -12.63 -3.41
N PHE A 24 7.73 -11.67 -2.57
CA PHE A 24 7.85 -11.91 -1.14
C PHE A 24 6.50 -12.18 -0.48
N PHE A 25 5.49 -11.36 -0.78
CA PHE A 25 4.19 -11.46 -0.13
C PHE A 25 3.28 -12.55 -0.69
N ALA A 26 3.61 -13.16 -1.82
CA ALA A 26 2.84 -14.27 -2.40
C ALA A 26 2.68 -15.49 -1.48
N GLN A 27 3.50 -15.62 -0.45
CA GLN A 27 3.45 -16.72 0.52
C GLN A 27 2.45 -16.49 1.68
N PHE A 28 1.87 -15.29 1.80
CA PHE A 28 0.98 -14.92 2.90
C PHE A 28 -0.46 -14.80 2.40
N GLU A 29 -1.35 -15.66 2.89
CA GLU A 29 -2.79 -15.64 2.55
C GLU A 29 -3.49 -14.40 3.12
N GLU A 30 -2.93 -13.82 4.18
CA GLU A 30 -3.41 -12.61 4.83
C GLU A 30 -3.15 -11.34 4.01
N ILE A 31 -2.32 -11.43 2.95
CA ILE A 31 -1.95 -10.27 2.12
C ILE A 31 -2.43 -10.46 0.69
N THR A 32 -3.13 -9.45 0.18
CA THR A 32 -3.40 -9.33 -1.25
C THR A 32 -2.57 -8.18 -1.82
N THR A 33 -1.71 -8.49 -2.78
CA THR A 33 -0.87 -7.52 -3.50
C THR A 33 -1.67 -6.81 -4.60
N PRO A 34 -1.23 -5.64 -5.09
CA PRO A 34 -1.90 -4.92 -6.17
C PRO A 34 -2.05 -5.76 -7.44
N VAL A 35 -3.26 -5.87 -7.94
CA VAL A 35 -3.54 -6.57 -9.21
C VAL A 35 -2.87 -5.83 -10.37
N ARG A 36 -2.19 -6.58 -11.24
CA ARG A 36 -1.61 -6.06 -12.48
C ARG A 36 -2.53 -6.35 -13.65
N ASP A 37 -3.16 -5.30 -14.15
CA ASP A 37 -4.00 -5.41 -15.34
C ASP A 37 -3.14 -5.76 -16.57
N LYS A 38 -3.63 -6.71 -17.38
CA LYS A 38 -2.99 -7.13 -18.63
C LYS A 38 -3.01 -6.07 -19.73
N TYR A 39 -3.92 -5.10 -19.63
CA TYR A 39 -4.08 -4.03 -20.63
C TYR A 39 -3.29 -2.77 -20.30
N SER A 40 -2.62 -2.71 -19.12
CA SER A 40 -1.88 -1.53 -18.70
C SER A 40 -0.51 -1.89 -18.13
N LYS A 41 0.40 -0.91 -18.15
CA LYS A 41 1.70 -1.00 -17.46
C LYS A 41 1.61 -0.16 -16.18
N HIS A 42 1.34 -0.80 -15.07
CA HIS A 42 1.28 -0.12 -13.76
C HIS A 42 2.63 0.53 -13.43
N VAL A 43 2.60 1.78 -12.98
CA VAL A 43 3.80 2.59 -12.68
C VAL A 43 4.14 2.65 -11.18
N PHE A 44 3.29 2.11 -10.33
CA PHE A 44 3.44 2.01 -8.87
C PHE A 44 3.83 3.34 -8.22
N HIS A 45 2.97 4.35 -8.37
CA HIS A 45 3.08 5.57 -7.57
C HIS A 45 3.00 5.26 -6.08
N GLN A 46 2.14 4.33 -5.73
CA GLN A 46 1.98 3.71 -4.41
C GLN A 46 2.00 2.18 -4.56
N TYR A 47 2.43 1.49 -3.53
CA TYR A 47 2.28 0.04 -3.42
C TYR A 47 1.42 -0.26 -2.20
N THR A 48 0.16 -0.59 -2.44
CA THR A 48 -0.86 -0.73 -1.41
C THR A 48 -1.25 -2.18 -1.24
N LEU A 49 -0.99 -2.73 -0.06
CA LEU A 49 -1.45 -4.05 0.35
C LEU A 49 -2.90 -3.96 0.84
N GLN A 50 -3.67 -5.02 0.58
CA GLN A 50 -4.94 -5.28 1.22
C GLN A 50 -4.74 -6.39 2.24
N LEU A 51 -5.17 -6.16 3.47
CA LEU A 51 -4.98 -7.06 4.60
C LEU A 51 -6.26 -7.86 4.89
N ASN A 52 -6.11 -9.16 5.07
CA ASN A 52 -7.20 -10.09 5.37
C ASN A 52 -6.99 -10.69 6.76
N GLY A 53 -7.89 -10.41 7.69
CA GLY A 53 -7.80 -10.92 9.06
C GLY A 53 -6.70 -10.29 9.94
N ILE A 54 -6.04 -9.23 9.44
CA ILE A 54 -4.98 -8.50 10.16
C ILE A 54 -5.53 -7.14 10.59
N ASP A 55 -5.26 -6.74 11.83
CA ASP A 55 -5.48 -5.37 12.29
C ASP A 55 -4.49 -4.44 11.59
N ARG A 56 -5.02 -3.62 10.66
CA ARG A 56 -4.26 -2.68 9.85
C ARG A 56 -3.59 -1.60 10.70
N ASP A 57 -4.28 -1.07 11.70
CA ASP A 57 -3.76 0.02 12.53
C ASP A 57 -2.67 -0.49 13.47
N ALA A 58 -2.85 -1.68 14.04
CA ALA A 58 -1.82 -2.32 14.85
C ALA A 58 -0.57 -2.70 14.02
N LEU A 59 -0.75 -3.14 12.76
CA LEU A 59 0.39 -3.35 11.85
C LEU A 59 1.11 -2.03 11.54
N HIS A 60 0.38 -0.96 11.25
CA HIS A 60 0.95 0.37 11.00
C HIS A 60 1.81 0.83 12.18
N ASP A 61 1.27 0.74 13.41
CA ASP A 61 1.99 1.12 14.62
C ASP A 61 3.22 0.24 14.86
N PHE A 62 3.11 -1.08 14.62
CA PHE A 62 4.25 -1.98 14.71
C PHE A 62 5.35 -1.62 13.70
N LEU A 63 4.99 -1.33 12.45
CA LEU A 63 5.94 -0.93 11.42
C LEU A 63 6.67 0.37 11.80
N ALA A 64 5.98 1.32 12.43
CA ALA A 64 6.59 2.54 12.95
C ALA A 64 7.67 2.23 14.02
N THR A 65 7.48 1.22 14.89
CA THR A 65 8.51 0.77 15.86
C THR A 65 9.74 0.13 15.20
N LYS A 66 9.64 -0.19 13.90
CA LYS A 66 10.71 -0.79 13.09
C LYS A 66 11.33 0.20 12.11
N ASP A 67 11.04 1.49 12.25
CA ASP A 67 11.47 2.54 11.32
C ASP A 67 11.02 2.29 9.87
N VAL A 68 9.90 1.59 9.69
CA VAL A 68 9.27 1.38 8.39
C VAL A 68 8.11 2.36 8.22
N PRO A 69 8.27 3.44 7.44
CA PRO A 69 7.20 4.41 7.20
C PRO A 69 6.13 3.80 6.30
N SER A 70 4.98 3.50 6.87
CA SER A 70 3.81 3.06 6.11
C SER A 70 2.73 4.13 6.13
N MET A 71 1.84 4.11 5.14
CA MET A 71 0.81 5.14 4.98
C MET A 71 -0.55 4.51 4.71
N ILE A 72 -1.60 5.17 5.21
CA ILE A 72 -3.00 4.77 4.96
C ILE A 72 -3.65 5.82 4.06
N TYR A 73 -3.96 5.43 2.81
CA TYR A 73 -4.58 6.31 1.83
C TYR A 73 -5.97 5.79 1.44
N TYR A 74 -7.08 6.24 2.09
CA TYR A 74 -7.18 7.26 3.13
C TYR A 74 -7.94 6.67 4.32
N PRO A 75 -7.67 7.09 5.57
CA PRO A 75 -8.32 6.51 6.76
C PRO A 75 -9.82 6.86 6.84
N VAL A 76 -10.24 7.97 6.19
CA VAL A 76 -11.63 8.36 6.10
C VAL A 76 -12.00 8.52 4.62
N PRO A 77 -12.93 7.72 4.10
CA PRO A 77 -13.33 7.81 2.70
C PRO A 77 -14.06 9.14 2.42
N ALA A 78 -13.95 9.63 1.18
CA ALA A 78 -14.43 10.96 0.80
C ALA A 78 -15.91 11.22 1.18
N HIS A 79 -16.79 10.24 0.94
CA HIS A 79 -18.22 10.37 1.24
C HIS A 79 -18.54 10.48 2.75
N ARG A 80 -17.60 10.10 3.64
CA ARG A 80 -17.72 10.25 5.11
C ARG A 80 -16.96 11.46 5.68
N GLN A 81 -16.26 12.21 4.85
CA GLN A 81 -15.57 13.41 5.31
C GLN A 81 -16.57 14.52 5.63
N LYS A 82 -16.35 15.18 6.76
CA LYS A 82 -17.26 16.25 7.27
C LYS A 82 -17.51 17.36 6.26
N MET A 83 -16.50 17.70 5.45
CA MET A 83 -16.62 18.76 4.43
C MET A 83 -17.65 18.44 3.33
N PHE A 84 -17.95 17.16 3.07
CA PHE A 84 -18.92 16.75 2.06
C PHE A 84 -20.31 16.48 2.62
N ALA A 85 -20.51 16.52 3.93
CA ALA A 85 -21.81 16.25 4.55
C ALA A 85 -22.91 17.20 4.06
N THR A 86 -22.56 18.47 3.79
CA THR A 86 -23.48 19.49 3.28
C THR A 86 -23.94 19.25 1.83
N PHE A 87 -23.20 18.41 1.08
CA PHE A 87 -23.53 18.03 -0.30
C PHE A 87 -24.39 16.75 -0.40
N GLY A 88 -24.98 16.31 0.71
CA GLY A 88 -25.85 15.14 0.76
C GLY A 88 -25.13 13.79 0.79
N SER A 89 -23.82 13.76 1.02
CA SER A 89 -23.05 12.52 1.08
C SER A 89 -23.16 11.74 2.39
N ALA A 90 -23.71 12.36 3.45
CA ALA A 90 -23.74 11.79 4.80
C ALA A 90 -24.50 10.44 4.91
N GLY A 91 -25.46 10.18 4.00
CA GLY A 91 -26.22 8.92 3.93
C GLY A 91 -25.72 7.94 2.87
N THR A 92 -24.66 8.27 2.15
CA THR A 92 -24.16 7.44 1.05
C THR A 92 -23.47 6.19 1.61
N ILE A 93 -23.90 5.00 1.14
CA ILE A 93 -23.31 3.71 1.51
C ILE A 93 -22.49 3.20 0.33
N LEU A 94 -21.19 3.05 0.52
CA LEU A 94 -20.24 2.50 -0.46
C LEU A 94 -19.50 1.31 0.14
N PRO A 95 -20.12 0.09 0.14
CA PRO A 95 -19.63 -1.06 0.90
C PRO A 95 -18.18 -1.43 0.58
N VAL A 96 -17.80 -1.39 -0.70
CA VAL A 96 -16.43 -1.72 -1.14
C VAL A 96 -15.43 -0.67 -0.65
N THR A 97 -15.79 0.60 -0.72
CA THR A 97 -14.93 1.69 -0.23
C THR A 97 -14.76 1.61 1.27
N ASP A 98 -15.84 1.40 2.01
CA ASP A 98 -15.82 1.27 3.46
C ASP A 98 -14.95 0.07 3.87
N TRP A 99 -15.15 -1.07 3.21
CA TRP A 99 -14.39 -2.30 3.45
C TRP A 99 -12.88 -2.13 3.17
N LEU A 100 -12.51 -1.48 2.05
CA LEU A 100 -11.12 -1.20 1.72
C LEU A 100 -10.46 -0.22 2.70
N THR A 101 -11.18 0.83 3.11
CA THR A 101 -10.65 1.86 4.02
C THR A 101 -10.12 1.28 5.33
N GLU A 102 -10.69 0.17 5.78
CA GLU A 102 -10.27 -0.52 7.01
C GLU A 102 -9.08 -1.46 6.83
N ARG A 103 -8.71 -1.81 5.58
CA ARG A 103 -7.82 -2.93 5.26
C ARG A 103 -6.60 -2.59 4.44
N VAL A 104 -6.51 -1.37 3.94
CA VAL A 104 -5.39 -1.02 3.04
C VAL A 104 -4.27 -0.31 3.78
N ILE A 105 -3.03 -0.68 3.46
CA ILE A 105 -1.81 -0.04 3.93
C ILE A 105 -0.81 0.06 2.79
N SER A 106 -0.16 1.21 2.64
CA SER A 106 0.82 1.43 1.58
C SER A 106 2.23 1.34 2.16
N LEU A 107 3.06 0.50 1.54
CA LEU A 107 4.47 0.34 1.86
C LEU A 107 5.33 1.39 1.13
N PRO A 108 6.54 1.69 1.65
CA PRO A 108 7.47 2.58 0.99
C PRO A 108 7.81 2.10 -0.42
N ILE A 109 7.78 3.01 -1.39
CA ILE A 109 8.18 2.74 -2.77
C ILE A 109 8.76 3.99 -3.42
N HIS A 110 10.04 3.94 -3.81
CA HIS A 110 10.71 5.00 -4.54
C HIS A 110 11.75 4.45 -5.51
N THR A 111 12.40 5.31 -6.26
CA THR A 111 13.31 4.93 -7.34
C THR A 111 14.69 4.49 -6.87
N GLU A 112 15.02 4.77 -5.62
CA GLU A 112 16.36 4.58 -5.02
C GLU A 112 16.31 3.57 -3.87
N MET A 113 15.34 2.62 -3.91
CA MET A 113 15.23 1.55 -2.91
C MET A 113 16.39 0.57 -3.06
N GLU A 114 17.13 0.37 -1.98
CA GLU A 114 18.20 -0.61 -1.89
C GLU A 114 17.68 -1.96 -1.39
N GLN A 115 18.41 -3.05 -1.65
CA GLN A 115 17.99 -4.40 -1.28
C GLN A 115 17.78 -4.56 0.22
N ASP A 116 18.69 -4.02 1.03
CA ASP A 116 18.62 -4.10 2.50
C ASP A 116 17.35 -3.42 3.04
N GLN A 117 16.93 -2.30 2.42
CA GLN A 117 15.69 -1.62 2.77
C GLN A 117 14.48 -2.49 2.43
N LEU A 118 14.47 -3.11 1.25
CA LEU A 118 13.39 -4.02 0.84
C LEU A 118 13.27 -5.22 1.78
N ASP A 119 14.40 -5.84 2.11
CA ASP A 119 14.45 -7.00 3.00
C ASP A 119 14.00 -6.62 4.42
N HIS A 120 14.38 -5.44 4.90
CA HIS A 120 13.94 -4.92 6.20
C HIS A 120 12.43 -4.69 6.24
N ILE A 121 11.85 -4.04 5.22
CA ILE A 121 10.41 -3.81 5.13
C ILE A 121 9.65 -5.13 5.08
N CYS A 122 10.06 -6.02 4.18
CA CYS A 122 9.44 -7.32 3.99
C CYS A 122 9.48 -8.17 5.27
N SER A 123 10.65 -8.26 5.90
CA SER A 123 10.82 -9.02 7.15
C SER A 123 10.03 -8.43 8.32
N SER A 124 9.89 -7.10 8.37
CA SER A 124 9.10 -6.43 9.41
C SER A 124 7.61 -6.76 9.28
N VAL A 125 7.06 -6.70 8.06
CA VAL A 125 5.67 -7.12 7.82
C VAL A 125 5.47 -8.60 8.17
N ALA A 126 6.36 -9.48 7.70
CA ALA A 126 6.30 -10.91 7.99
C ALA A 126 6.41 -11.22 9.49
N ALA A 127 7.23 -10.48 10.23
CA ALA A 127 7.37 -10.64 11.67
C ALA A 127 6.09 -10.32 12.44
N TYR A 128 5.29 -9.37 11.96
CA TYR A 128 3.99 -9.07 12.53
C TYR A 128 2.99 -10.19 12.28
N ILE A 129 2.87 -10.64 11.03
CA ILE A 129 1.92 -11.69 10.62
C ILE A 129 2.18 -13.00 11.38
N ARG A 130 3.45 -13.39 11.54
CA ARG A 130 3.82 -14.64 12.22
C ARG A 130 3.66 -14.62 13.75
N LYS A 131 3.38 -13.46 14.33
CA LYS A 131 3.15 -13.32 15.79
C LYS A 131 1.68 -13.46 16.19
N GLY A 132 0.76 -13.22 15.28
CA GLY A 132 -0.70 -13.36 15.47
C GLY A 132 -1.12 -14.76 15.17
#